data_8831c2db69fab53411805cdd71673d50
#
_entry.id   8831c2db69fab53411805cdd71673d50
#
_cell.length_a   1.000
_cell.length_b   1.000
_cell.length_c   1.000
_cell.angle_alpha   90.00
_cell.angle_beta   90.00
_cell.angle_gamma   90.00
#
_symmetry.space_group_name_H-M   'P 1'
#
loop_
_entity.id
_entity.type
_entity.pdbx_description
1 polymer ?
#
loop_
_entity_poly.entity_id
_entity_poly.type
_entity_poly.pdbx_seq_one_letter_code
_entity_poly.pdbx_strand_id
1 'polypeptide(L)'
;MRGIVRHTPETQGMHQICNRRGSNLREGLYKVEFHTVHGAGTGVIYATSGKLRGGNSGFALIGNYTGNGDAIHVKVSTQRHNDDPAVRPLFGTDMITLTLKGKASGDMVDFEGAALQMPGVAFKAVLTRIGD
;
A
#
# COMPACT_ATOMS: atom_id res chain seq x y z
N MET A 1 18.18 26.28 -4.11
CA MET A 1 17.76 26.21 -4.73
C MET A 1 17.53 26.88 -4.89
N ARG A 2 17.52 26.07 -4.77
CA ARG A 2 17.31 25.89 -5.13
C ARG A 2 16.93 26.24 -5.34
N GLY A 3 17.56 25.51 -4.65
CA GLY A 3 17.21 25.32 -5.41
C GLY A 3 16.97 25.79 -5.08
N ILE A 4 16.81 25.33 -5.22
CA ILE A 4 16.37 25.31 -5.44
C ILE A 4 16.18 25.63 -5.12
N VAL A 5 16.63 25.06 -5.01
CA VAL A 5 16.10 25.00 -5.18
C VAL A 5 15.88 25.28 -4.84
N ARG A 6 15.96 24.43 -4.69
CA ARG A 6 15.62 24.34 -4.81
C ARG A 6 15.41 24.48 -4.52
N HIS A 7 15.82 23.76 -4.30
CA HIS A 7 15.55 23.59 -4.43
C HIS A 7 15.40 23.74 -4.08
N THR A 8 15.59 23.45 -3.85
CA THR A 8 15.31 23.21 -4.11
C THR A 8 15.20 23.38 -3.83
N PRO A 9 15.64 23.01 -3.59
CA PRO A 9 15.28 22.81 -3.77
C PRO A 9 15.18 23.00 -3.43
N GLU A 10 15.16 21.90 -3.41
CA GLU A 10 14.91 21.54 -3.69
C GLU A 10 14.52 21.73 -3.55
N THR A 11 15.15 21.81 -3.16
CA THR A 11 14.65 21.60 -3.51
C THR A 11 14.40 21.75 -3.43
N GLN A 12 14.67 21.20 -3.33
CA GLN A 12 14.21 20.86 -3.65
C GLN A 12 14.00 20.77 -3.58
N GLY A 13 14.75 20.70 -3.02
CA GLY A 13 14.32 20.22 -3.59
C GLY A 13 14.37 20.20 -2.97
N MET A 14 14.58 19.75 -2.96
CA MET A 14 14.26 19.36 -2.91
C MET A 14 13.87 19.21 -2.66
N HIS A 15 14.17 18.87 -2.51
CA HIS A 15 13.51 18.46 -2.71
C HIS A 15 13.28 18.09 -2.66
N GLN A 16 13.70 17.44 -2.80
CA GLN A 16 13.30 16.87 -3.17
C GLN A 16 13.37 16.40 -3.08
N ILE A 17 13.76 16.17 -2.75
CA ILE A 17 13.58 15.55 -2.93
C ILE A 17 13.35 15.27 -2.50
N CYS A 18 13.42 15.04 -2.17
CA CYS A 18 12.94 14.38 -1.94
C CYS A 18 12.46 14.03 -1.78
N ASN A 19 12.15 14.07 -1.49
CA ASN A 19 11.65 13.37 -1.48
C ASN A 19 11.30 12.93 -1.81
N ARG A 20 11.33 12.68 -1.84
CA ARG A 20 11.25 12.01 -2.21
C ARG A 20 11.88 11.37 -1.97
N ARG A 21 12.13 11.51 -1.74
CA ARG A 21 12.85 10.80 -1.56
C ARG A 21 12.93 9.64 -0.71
N GLY A 22 13.05 9.10 -0.18
CA GLY A 22 13.19 7.98 0.66
C GLY A 22 12.20 6.83 0.48
N SER A 23 11.13 7.00 -0.27
CA SER A 23 10.19 5.94 -0.57
C SER A 23 10.71 5.07 -1.70
N ASN A 24 10.71 3.73 -1.49
CA ASN A 24 11.10 2.77 -2.50
C ASN A 24 9.90 2.22 -3.28
N LEU A 25 8.70 2.69 -2.99
CA LEU A 25 7.50 2.30 -3.72
C LEU A 25 7.33 3.23 -4.91
N ARG A 26 7.54 2.68 -6.12
CA ARG A 26 7.33 3.44 -7.35
C ARG A 26 5.85 3.75 -7.50
N GLU A 27 5.55 4.94 -7.96
CA GLU A 27 4.17 5.29 -8.28
C GLU A 27 3.67 4.48 -9.46
N GLY A 28 2.39 4.16 -9.45
CA GLY A 28 1.78 3.40 -10.52
C GLY A 28 0.70 2.47 -10.01
N LEU A 29 0.20 1.67 -10.95
CA LEU A 29 -0.85 0.70 -10.69
C LEU A 29 -0.23 -0.65 -10.35
N TYR A 30 -0.73 -1.26 -9.27
CA TYR A 30 -0.22 -2.53 -8.77
C TYR A 30 -1.34 -3.57 -8.70
N LYS A 31 -1.01 -4.78 -9.09
CA LYS A 31 -1.81 -5.95 -8.74
C LYS A 31 -1.50 -6.32 -7.31
N VAL A 32 -2.52 -6.63 -6.54
CA VAL A 32 -2.38 -7.02 -5.13
C VAL A 32 -2.86 -8.46 -4.98
N GLU A 33 -2.03 -9.28 -4.34
CA GLU A 33 -2.40 -10.63 -3.92
C GLU A 33 -2.19 -10.68 -2.42
N PHE A 34 -3.23 -11.02 -1.66
CA PHE A 34 -3.15 -11.01 -0.22
C PHE A 34 -3.77 -12.28 0.37
N HIS A 35 -3.29 -12.65 1.56
CA HIS A 35 -3.79 -13.85 2.22
C HIS A 35 -3.56 -13.83 3.73
N THR A 36 -4.41 -14.58 4.39
CA THR A 36 -4.29 -14.93 5.81
C THR A 36 -4.50 -16.44 5.93
N VAL A 37 -4.48 -16.94 7.17
CA VAL A 37 -4.85 -18.35 7.42
C VAL A 37 -6.28 -18.66 7.04
N HIS A 38 -7.12 -17.64 6.86
CA HIS A 38 -8.56 -17.83 6.56
C HIS A 38 -8.87 -17.79 5.07
N GLY A 39 -7.91 -17.45 4.22
CA GLY A 39 -8.15 -17.39 2.79
C GLY A 39 -7.27 -16.38 2.08
N ALA A 40 -7.56 -16.20 0.81
CA ALA A 40 -6.79 -15.32 -0.07
C ALA A 40 -7.72 -14.44 -0.90
N GLY A 41 -7.16 -13.36 -1.43
CA GLY A 41 -7.89 -12.45 -2.30
C GLY A 41 -6.95 -11.69 -3.22
N THR A 42 -7.54 -11.00 -4.18
CA THR A 42 -6.79 -10.19 -5.14
C THR A 42 -7.49 -8.85 -5.33
N GLY A 43 -6.74 -7.90 -5.91
CA GLY A 43 -7.29 -6.60 -6.25
C GLY A 43 -6.26 -5.79 -6.99
N VAL A 44 -6.56 -4.52 -7.17
CA VAL A 44 -5.62 -3.55 -7.74
C VAL A 44 -5.56 -2.34 -6.85
N ILE A 45 -4.42 -1.66 -6.84
CA ILE A 45 -4.24 -0.47 -6.05
C ILE A 45 -3.32 0.50 -6.78
N TYR A 46 -3.64 1.77 -6.72
CA TYR A 46 -2.82 2.81 -7.30
C TYR A 46 -2.03 3.52 -6.21
N ALA A 47 -0.73 3.64 -6.40
CA ALA A 47 0.17 4.30 -5.46
C ALA A 47 0.63 5.63 -6.06
N THR A 48 0.35 6.73 -5.36
CA THR A 48 0.80 8.06 -5.79
C THR A 48 0.85 9.02 -4.61
N SER A 49 1.93 9.77 -4.53
CA SER A 49 2.10 10.85 -3.54
C SER A 49 1.82 10.41 -2.11
N GLY A 50 2.28 9.21 -1.74
CA GLY A 50 2.09 8.66 -0.40
C GLY A 50 0.71 8.09 -0.15
N LYS A 51 -0.13 8.00 -1.16
CA LYS A 51 -1.51 7.51 -1.03
C LYS A 51 -1.70 6.22 -1.79
N LEU A 52 -2.52 5.34 -1.23
CA LEU A 52 -2.91 4.08 -1.85
C LEU A 52 -4.43 4.08 -2.04
N ARG A 53 -4.88 3.81 -3.25
CA ARG A 53 -6.31 3.81 -3.59
C ARG A 53 -6.60 2.69 -4.55
N GLY A 54 -7.58 1.84 -4.22
CA GLY A 54 -7.93 0.74 -5.10
C GLY A 54 -8.96 -0.18 -4.48
N GLY A 55 -8.89 -1.45 -4.87
CA GLY A 55 -9.80 -2.44 -4.34
C GLY A 55 -10.09 -3.57 -5.31
N ASN A 56 -11.20 -4.24 -5.08
CA ASN A 56 -11.73 -5.28 -5.95
C ASN A 56 -13.26 -5.14 -6.02
N SER A 57 -13.94 -6.20 -6.48
CA SER A 57 -15.40 -6.14 -6.66
C SER A 57 -16.19 -6.04 -5.35
N GLY A 58 -15.57 -6.29 -4.20
CA GLY A 58 -16.24 -6.25 -2.91
C GLY A 58 -15.74 -5.18 -1.96
N PHE A 59 -14.45 -4.88 -2.00
CA PHE A 59 -13.80 -4.01 -1.03
C PHE A 59 -13.05 -2.86 -1.68
N ALA A 60 -13.10 -1.70 -1.03
CA ALA A 60 -12.23 -0.57 -1.35
C ALA A 60 -11.03 -0.59 -0.42
N LEU A 61 -9.86 -0.23 -0.95
CA LEU A 61 -8.61 -0.12 -0.20
C LEU A 61 -8.20 1.34 -0.21
N ILE A 62 -8.12 1.93 0.97
CA ILE A 62 -7.79 3.35 1.13
C ILE A 62 -6.71 3.46 2.18
N GLY A 63 -5.55 3.98 1.79
CA GLY A 63 -4.45 4.05 2.73
C GLY A 63 -3.36 5.04 2.34
N ASN A 64 -2.30 4.98 3.14
CA ASN A 64 -1.12 5.82 2.96
C ASN A 64 0.13 4.95 3.12
N TYR A 65 1.21 5.40 2.51
CA TYR A 65 2.48 4.74 2.67
C TYR A 65 3.59 5.77 2.89
N THR A 66 4.62 5.32 3.61
CA THR A 66 5.84 6.10 3.80
C THR A 66 7.04 5.19 3.58
N GLY A 67 8.14 5.76 3.11
CA GLY A 67 9.38 5.03 2.94
C GLY A 67 10.38 5.45 4.01
N ASN A 68 11.20 4.50 4.44
CA ASN A 68 12.27 4.75 5.37
C ASN A 68 13.43 3.82 5.01
N GLY A 69 14.36 4.33 4.18
CA GLY A 69 15.40 3.49 3.61
C GLY A 69 14.79 2.44 2.68
N ASP A 70 15.06 1.17 2.94
CA ASP A 70 14.50 0.07 2.16
C ASP A 70 13.12 -0.35 2.63
N ALA A 71 12.67 0.13 3.78
CA ALA A 71 11.41 -0.28 4.35
C ALA A 71 10.27 0.63 3.88
N ILE A 72 9.12 0.03 3.61
CA ILE A 72 7.90 0.74 3.23
C ILE A 72 6.86 0.42 4.29
N HIS A 73 6.28 1.45 4.89
CA HIS A 73 5.25 1.30 5.90
C HIS A 73 3.92 1.72 5.32
N VAL A 74 2.91 0.89 5.51
CA VAL A 74 1.58 1.10 4.97
C VAL A 74 0.56 1.02 6.08
N LYS A 75 -0.39 1.95 6.04
CA LYS A 75 -1.59 1.87 6.84
C LYS A 75 -2.76 1.97 5.88
N VAL A 76 -3.56 0.91 5.78
CA VAL A 76 -4.64 0.83 4.81
C VAL A 76 -5.90 0.33 5.48
N SER A 77 -7.01 0.97 5.14
CA SER A 77 -8.34 0.54 5.58
C SER A 77 -9.03 -0.17 4.43
N THR A 78 -9.69 -1.27 4.74
CA THR A 78 -10.53 -1.97 3.78
C THR A 78 -11.99 -1.74 4.18
N GLN A 79 -12.82 -1.54 3.19
CA GLN A 79 -14.22 -1.25 3.40
C GLN A 79 -15.06 -1.90 2.31
N ARG A 80 -16.08 -2.64 2.70
CA ARG A 80 -16.98 -3.22 1.71
C ARG A 80 -17.77 -2.10 1.01
N HIS A 81 -17.76 -2.12 -0.30
CA HIS A 81 -18.53 -1.18 -1.11
C HIS A 81 -19.60 -1.89 -1.96
N ASN A 82 -19.54 -3.20 -2.06
CA ASN A 82 -20.45 -3.98 -2.88
C ASN A 82 -20.60 -5.38 -2.30
N ASP A 83 -21.85 -5.87 -2.28
CA ASP A 83 -22.17 -7.16 -1.71
C ASP A 83 -21.94 -8.27 -2.74
N ASP A 84 -20.70 -8.57 -3.02
CA ASP A 84 -20.30 -9.61 -3.95
C ASP A 84 -20.03 -10.90 -3.16
N PRO A 85 -20.87 -11.95 -3.31
CA PRO A 85 -20.68 -13.18 -2.54
C PRO A 85 -19.40 -13.94 -2.90
N ALA A 86 -18.78 -13.65 -4.02
CA ALA A 86 -17.50 -14.26 -4.40
C ALA A 86 -16.32 -13.67 -3.63
N VAL A 87 -16.51 -12.51 -2.99
CA VAL A 87 -15.45 -11.83 -2.24
C VAL A 87 -15.83 -11.80 -0.76
N ARG A 88 -15.11 -12.58 0.04
CA ARG A 88 -15.38 -12.69 1.46
C ARG A 88 -14.37 -11.88 2.26
N PRO A 89 -14.78 -11.30 3.39
CA PRO A 89 -13.85 -10.61 4.27
C PRO A 89 -12.90 -11.61 4.92
N LEU A 90 -11.59 -11.40 4.78
CA LEU A 90 -10.58 -12.32 5.32
C LEU A 90 -10.53 -12.31 6.85
N PHE A 91 -11.08 -11.29 7.47
CA PHE A 91 -11.09 -11.13 8.93
C PHE A 91 -12.49 -11.24 9.53
N GLY A 92 -13.47 -11.67 8.72
CA GLY A 92 -14.83 -11.84 9.20
C GLY A 92 -15.60 -10.56 9.43
N THR A 93 -15.08 -9.42 9.02
CA THR A 93 -15.73 -8.11 9.17
C THR A 93 -15.56 -7.29 7.90
N ASP A 94 -16.49 -6.39 7.64
CA ASP A 94 -16.53 -5.59 6.42
C ASP A 94 -15.64 -4.35 6.47
N MET A 95 -15.06 -4.02 7.61
CA MET A 95 -14.20 -2.87 7.76
C MET A 95 -13.06 -3.16 8.73
N ILE A 96 -11.84 -3.05 8.26
CA ILE A 96 -10.65 -3.24 9.08
C ILE A 96 -9.57 -2.24 8.69
N THR A 97 -8.62 -2.05 9.59
CA THR A 97 -7.42 -1.26 9.32
C THR A 97 -6.20 -2.17 9.45
N LEU A 98 -5.39 -2.19 8.42
CA LEU A 98 -4.17 -3.00 8.36
C LEU A 98 -2.96 -2.09 8.51
N THR A 99 -2.00 -2.54 9.30
CA THR A 99 -0.68 -1.92 9.39
C THR A 99 0.32 -2.90 8.83
N LEU A 100 1.02 -2.52 7.79
CA LEU A 100 1.90 -3.40 7.04
C LEU A 100 3.29 -2.80 6.91
N LYS A 101 4.26 -3.68 6.83
CA LYS A 101 5.64 -3.31 6.57
C LYS A 101 6.14 -4.15 5.41
N GLY A 102 6.79 -3.52 4.46
CA GLY A 102 7.23 -4.20 3.25
C GLY A 102 8.59 -3.78 2.77
N LYS A 103 9.04 -4.50 1.77
CA LYS A 103 10.33 -4.27 1.16
C LYS A 103 10.20 -4.46 -0.34
N ALA A 104 10.69 -3.48 -1.11
CA ALA A 104 10.63 -3.51 -2.55
C ALA A 104 11.78 -4.33 -3.14
N SER A 105 11.46 -5.05 -4.20
CA SER A 105 12.44 -5.78 -5.00
C SER A 105 12.01 -5.67 -6.46
N GLY A 106 12.61 -4.72 -7.18
CA GLY A 106 12.19 -4.44 -8.55
C GLY A 106 10.77 -3.90 -8.61
N ASP A 107 9.91 -4.55 -9.40
CA ASP A 107 8.51 -4.17 -9.53
C ASP A 107 7.61 -4.88 -8.53
N MET A 108 8.17 -5.66 -7.61
CA MET A 108 7.41 -6.38 -6.59
C MET A 108 7.69 -5.83 -5.21
N VAL A 109 6.68 -5.85 -4.37
CA VAL A 109 6.82 -5.46 -2.97
C VAL A 109 6.11 -6.50 -2.12
N ASP A 110 6.84 -7.05 -1.14
CA ASP A 110 6.29 -7.99 -0.18
C ASP A 110 5.93 -7.25 1.09
N PHE A 111 4.70 -7.40 1.54
CA PHE A 111 4.22 -6.79 2.78
C PHE A 111 3.74 -7.84 3.75
N GLU A 112 3.93 -7.57 5.04
CA GLU A 112 3.34 -8.39 6.09
C GLU A 112 2.95 -7.49 7.25
N GLY A 113 1.95 -7.93 8.00
CA GLY A 113 1.45 -7.18 9.13
C GLY A 113 0.19 -7.80 9.69
N ALA A 114 -0.66 -6.97 10.26
CA ALA A 114 -1.89 -7.43 10.88
C ALA A 114 -2.94 -6.33 10.90
N ALA A 115 -4.18 -6.74 11.10
CA ALA A 115 -5.28 -5.81 11.33
C ALA A 115 -5.25 -5.34 12.78
N LEU A 116 -5.56 -4.08 13.02
CA LEU A 116 -5.65 -3.53 14.38
C LEU A 116 -6.72 -4.27 15.19
N GLN A 117 -7.78 -4.71 14.54
CA GLN A 117 -8.90 -5.41 15.17
C GLN A 117 -8.58 -6.86 15.49
N MET A 118 -7.58 -7.46 14.82
CA MET A 118 -7.22 -8.86 15.00
C MET A 118 -5.69 -9.03 14.91
N PRO A 119 -4.95 -8.54 15.91
CA PRO A 119 -3.49 -8.51 15.84
C PRO A 119 -2.83 -9.89 15.83
N GLY A 120 -3.56 -10.92 16.25
CA GLY A 120 -3.03 -12.29 16.25
C GLY A 120 -3.11 -13.00 14.90
N VAL A 121 -3.74 -12.40 13.90
CA VAL A 121 -3.87 -13.01 12.57
C VAL A 121 -2.88 -12.34 11.62
N ALA A 122 -1.92 -13.13 11.14
CA ALA A 122 -0.92 -12.62 10.20
C ALA A 122 -1.55 -12.36 8.83
N PHE A 123 -1.19 -11.23 8.26
CA PHE A 123 -1.63 -10.83 6.93
C PHE A 123 -0.41 -10.63 6.04
N LYS A 124 -0.47 -11.17 4.83
CA LYS A 124 0.60 -11.00 3.84
C LYS A 124 0.01 -10.52 2.53
N ALA A 125 0.77 -9.66 1.87
CA ALA A 125 0.37 -9.14 0.56
C ALA A 125 1.59 -9.00 -0.34
N VAL A 126 1.38 -9.27 -1.62
CA VAL A 126 2.40 -9.03 -2.65
C VAL A 126 1.81 -8.05 -3.64
N LEU A 127 2.52 -6.97 -3.87
CA LEU A 127 2.17 -5.99 -4.88
C LEU A 127 3.11 -6.16 -6.06
N THR A 128 2.53 -6.25 -7.26
CA THR A 128 3.30 -6.32 -8.51
C THR A 128 2.87 -5.16 -9.39
N ARG A 129 3.85 -4.31 -9.76
CA ARG A 129 3.55 -3.15 -10.59
C ARG A 129 3.17 -3.59 -12.00
N ILE A 130 2.05 -3.10 -12.49
CA ILE A 130 1.52 -3.47 -13.80
C ILE A 130 1.31 -2.28 -14.73
N GLY A 131 1.52 -1.08 -14.25
CA GLY A 131 1.37 0.10 -15.08
C GLY A 131 1.74 1.37 -14.36
N ASP A 132 1.75 2.47 -15.10
CA ASP A 132 2.02 3.81 -14.55
C ASP A 132 0.80 4.42 -13.89
#